data_8bc5e3884253fba91a2e8c2b9ffc44cb
#
_entry.id   8bc5e3884253fba91a2e8c2b9ffc44cb
#
_cell.length_a   1.000
_cell.length_b   1.000
_cell.length_c   1.000
_cell.angle_alpha   90.00
_cell.angle_beta   90.00
_cell.angle_gamma   90.00
#
_symmetry.space_group_name_H-M   'P 1'
#
loop_
_entity.id
_entity.type
_entity.pdbx_description
1 polymer ?
#
loop_
_entity_poly.entity_id
_entity_poly.type
_entity_poly.pdbx_seq_one_letter_code
_entity_poly.pdbx_strand_id
1 'polypeptide(L)'
;MRVVAVLGYSARRAGPLHPVCAQRLAHAERLGEGAGAIVFSGWARRGADTGEAELMRSAWQGPEAPIVCDSTARNTAQNAAGIARIARDLDADEVVLVTSRWHAPRAALLLRAALRGTTIRVSTSSPAGRPEARLLLRELVCLVGAPYQARRLRA
;
A
#
# COMPACT_ATOMS: atom_id res chain seq x y z
N MET A 1 12.10 1.99 13.85
CA MET A 1 12.20 0.91 12.84
C MET A 1 11.58 1.36 11.52
N ARG A 2 12.14 1.02 10.35
CA ARG A 2 11.58 1.36 9.03
C ARG A 2 10.67 0.22 8.55
N VAL A 3 9.45 0.54 8.13
CA VAL A 3 8.49 -0.39 7.51
C VAL A 3 8.34 -0.07 6.02
N VAL A 4 8.41 -1.06 5.14
CA VAL A 4 8.11 -0.93 3.71
C VAL A 4 6.71 -1.48 3.47
N ALA A 5 5.76 -0.63 3.10
CA ALA A 5 4.37 -1.00 2.88
C ALA A 5 4.01 -0.96 1.39
N VAL A 6 3.58 -2.08 0.82
CA VAL A 6 3.25 -2.23 -0.60
C VAL A 6 1.74 -2.32 -0.77
N LEU A 7 1.17 -1.41 -1.57
CA LEU A 7 -0.25 -1.44 -1.89
C LEU A 7 -0.55 -2.35 -3.07
N GLY A 8 -1.54 -3.22 -2.91
CA GLY A 8 -2.13 -4.00 -3.97
C GLY A 8 -2.83 -3.12 -5.03
N TYR A 9 -3.15 -3.73 -6.14
CA TYR A 9 -3.94 -3.12 -7.21
C TYR A 9 -5.07 -4.08 -7.58
N SER A 10 -6.26 -3.83 -7.03
CA SER A 10 -7.39 -4.70 -7.27
C SER A 10 -7.87 -4.59 -8.73
N ALA A 11 -7.41 -5.49 -9.57
CA ALA A 11 -8.01 -5.73 -10.88
C ALA A 11 -9.18 -6.71 -10.76
N ARG A 12 -10.05 -6.69 -11.76
CA ARG A 12 -11.31 -7.45 -11.76
C ARG A 12 -11.16 -8.95 -12.06
N ARG A 13 -9.96 -9.53 -12.07
CA ARG A 13 -9.73 -10.92 -12.47
C ARG A 13 -9.18 -11.75 -11.32
N ALA A 14 -9.71 -12.95 -11.11
CA ALA A 14 -9.01 -14.01 -10.42
C ALA A 14 -7.81 -14.43 -11.29
N GLY A 15 -6.66 -14.72 -10.67
CA GLY A 15 -5.48 -15.14 -11.40
C GLY A 15 -4.18 -14.69 -10.74
N PRO A 16 -3.07 -14.76 -11.47
CA PRO A 16 -1.75 -14.38 -10.96
C PRO A 16 -1.71 -12.89 -10.59
N LEU A 17 -0.66 -12.52 -9.87
CA LEU A 17 -0.42 -11.14 -9.43
C LEU A 17 -0.52 -10.15 -10.60
N HIS A 18 -1.35 -9.13 -10.45
CA HIS A 18 -1.55 -8.13 -11.50
C HIS A 18 -0.23 -7.42 -11.86
N PRO A 19 0.08 -7.13 -13.14
CA PRO A 19 1.35 -6.49 -13.53
C PRO A 19 1.69 -5.21 -12.75
N VAL A 20 0.70 -4.39 -12.40
CA VAL A 20 0.91 -3.20 -11.54
C VAL A 20 1.37 -3.60 -10.14
N CYS A 21 0.82 -4.68 -9.56
CA CYS A 21 1.28 -5.20 -8.27
C CYS A 21 2.68 -5.79 -8.39
N ALA A 22 2.97 -6.54 -9.45
CA ALA A 22 4.31 -7.12 -9.69
C ALA A 22 5.38 -6.02 -9.83
N GLN A 23 5.09 -4.92 -10.52
CA GLN A 23 6.00 -3.77 -10.62
C GLN A 23 6.25 -3.11 -9.26
N ARG A 24 5.21 -2.96 -8.43
CA ARG A 24 5.34 -2.42 -7.06
C ARG A 24 6.15 -3.35 -6.19
N LEU A 25 5.91 -4.66 -6.29
CA LEU A 25 6.63 -5.68 -5.54
C LEU A 25 8.13 -5.66 -5.89
N ALA A 26 8.48 -5.77 -7.17
CA ALA A 26 9.87 -5.70 -7.63
C ALA A 26 10.56 -4.38 -7.26
N HIS A 27 9.81 -3.28 -7.15
CA HIS A 27 10.34 -2.01 -6.65
C HIS A 27 10.58 -2.05 -5.14
N ALA A 28 9.67 -2.66 -4.38
CA ALA A 28 9.77 -2.81 -2.93
C ALA A 28 10.92 -3.75 -2.52
N GLU A 29 11.19 -4.79 -3.31
CA GLU A 29 12.31 -5.72 -3.09
C GLU A 29 13.66 -4.98 -3.04
N ARG A 30 13.85 -3.97 -3.91
CA ARG A 30 15.04 -3.12 -3.88
C ARG A 30 15.12 -2.17 -2.69
N LEU A 31 13.98 -1.88 -2.06
CA LEU A 31 13.90 -1.00 -0.87
C LEU A 31 13.90 -1.78 0.43
N GLY A 32 13.73 -3.10 0.36
CA GLY A 32 13.57 -3.97 1.53
C GLY A 32 14.83 -4.13 2.37
N GLU A 33 16.00 -3.81 1.80
CA GLU A 33 17.28 -3.92 2.53
C GLU A 33 17.25 -3.09 3.81
N GLY A 34 17.51 -3.74 4.95
CA GLY A 34 17.46 -3.11 6.26
C GLY A 34 16.07 -2.64 6.72
N ALA A 35 14.99 -3.08 6.08
CA ALA A 35 13.65 -2.86 6.61
C ALA A 35 13.40 -3.74 7.84
N GLY A 36 12.77 -3.19 8.87
CA GLY A 36 12.39 -3.96 10.05
C GLY A 36 11.16 -4.82 9.81
N ALA A 37 10.30 -4.46 8.83
CA ALA A 37 9.19 -5.28 8.36
C ALA A 37 8.73 -4.86 6.96
N ILE A 38 8.12 -5.83 6.25
CA ILE A 38 7.42 -5.61 4.98
C ILE A 38 5.92 -5.79 5.21
N VAL A 39 5.11 -4.86 4.75
CA VAL A 39 3.65 -4.94 4.86
C VAL A 39 3.05 -5.02 3.46
N PHE A 40 2.28 -6.07 3.18
CA PHE A 40 1.47 -6.16 1.98
C PHE A 40 0.01 -5.87 2.31
N SER A 41 -0.59 -4.88 1.65
CA SER A 41 -1.98 -4.51 1.88
C SER A 41 -2.80 -4.60 0.59
N GLY A 42 -3.80 -5.47 0.59
CA GLY A 42 -4.69 -5.74 -0.54
C GLY A 42 -5.57 -6.95 -0.28
N TRP A 43 -6.86 -6.86 -0.65
CA TRP A 43 -7.87 -7.84 -0.29
C TRP A 43 -8.12 -8.93 -1.35
N ALA A 44 -8.78 -10.01 -0.94
CA ALA A 44 -9.33 -11.00 -1.84
C ALA A 44 -10.64 -10.48 -2.46
N ARG A 45 -10.78 -10.58 -3.80
CA ARG A 45 -12.07 -10.32 -4.44
C ARG A 45 -13.08 -11.41 -4.15
N ARG A 46 -14.36 -11.06 -4.28
CA ARG A 46 -15.44 -12.04 -4.26
C ARG A 46 -15.15 -13.17 -5.27
N GLY A 47 -15.03 -14.40 -4.80
CA GLY A 47 -14.71 -15.58 -5.60
C GLY A 47 -13.23 -15.82 -5.87
N ALA A 48 -12.32 -15.07 -5.22
CA ALA A 48 -10.90 -15.39 -5.19
C ALA A 48 -10.55 -16.04 -3.85
N ASP A 49 -9.86 -17.19 -3.90
CA ASP A 49 -9.45 -17.94 -2.71
C ASP A 49 -8.29 -17.26 -1.98
N THR A 50 -7.55 -16.37 -2.67
CA THR A 50 -6.34 -15.73 -2.16
C THR A 50 -6.40 -14.22 -2.37
N GLY A 51 -6.04 -13.46 -1.33
CA GLY A 51 -5.94 -12.00 -1.38
C GLY A 51 -4.69 -11.51 -2.10
N GLU A 52 -4.71 -10.26 -2.59
CA GLU A 52 -3.53 -9.67 -3.23
C GLU A 52 -2.33 -9.59 -2.28
N ALA A 53 -2.57 -9.35 -0.99
CA ALA A 53 -1.50 -9.33 0.02
C ALA A 53 -0.78 -10.69 0.08
N GLU A 54 -1.53 -11.78 0.06
CA GLU A 54 -0.97 -13.15 0.08
C GLU A 54 -0.28 -13.50 -1.24
N LEU A 55 -0.83 -13.05 -2.38
CA LEU A 55 -0.16 -13.23 -3.67
C LEU A 55 1.18 -12.47 -3.73
N MET A 56 1.24 -11.25 -3.18
CA MET A 56 2.48 -10.50 -3.06
C MET A 56 3.47 -11.21 -2.14
N ARG A 57 3.01 -11.76 -1.00
CA ARG A 57 3.87 -12.54 -0.10
C ARG A 57 4.46 -13.76 -0.79
N SER A 58 3.64 -14.52 -1.51
CA SER A 58 4.09 -15.72 -2.23
C SER A 58 5.07 -15.41 -3.36
N ALA A 59 4.98 -14.21 -3.95
CA ALA A 59 5.84 -13.77 -5.04
C ALA A 59 7.06 -12.95 -4.57
N TRP A 60 7.20 -12.69 -3.27
CA TRP A 60 8.31 -11.90 -2.72
C TRP A 60 9.66 -12.59 -2.90
N GLN A 61 10.63 -11.88 -3.48
CA GLN A 61 12.01 -12.32 -3.69
C GLN A 61 13.04 -11.32 -3.11
N GLY A 62 12.55 -10.38 -2.31
CA GLY A 62 13.39 -9.38 -1.67
C GLY A 62 14.11 -9.91 -0.42
N PRO A 63 14.81 -9.03 0.30
CA PRO A 63 15.54 -9.37 1.51
C PRO A 63 14.66 -10.08 2.55
N GLU A 64 15.29 -10.90 3.37
CA GLU A 64 14.63 -11.53 4.52
C GLU A 64 14.23 -10.48 5.55
N ALA A 65 12.96 -10.41 5.85
CA ALA A 65 12.37 -9.53 6.86
C ALA A 65 11.01 -10.08 7.30
N PRO A 66 10.51 -9.75 8.49
CA PRO A 66 9.16 -10.06 8.90
C PRO A 66 8.13 -9.52 7.91
N ILE A 67 7.22 -10.38 7.44
CA ILE A 67 6.17 -10.01 6.47
C ILE A 67 4.81 -10.05 7.17
N VAL A 68 4.08 -8.94 7.08
CA VAL A 68 2.71 -8.80 7.58
C VAL A 68 1.77 -8.58 6.40
N CYS A 69 0.72 -9.40 6.29
CA CYS A 69 -0.32 -9.28 5.28
C CYS A 69 -1.59 -8.65 5.87
N ASP A 70 -2.08 -7.59 5.24
CA ASP A 70 -3.41 -7.02 5.49
C ASP A 70 -4.31 -7.33 4.28
N SER A 71 -5.06 -8.43 4.39
CA SER A 71 -5.98 -8.90 3.35
C SER A 71 -7.42 -8.38 3.55
N THR A 72 -7.65 -7.46 4.48
CA THR A 72 -9.00 -6.96 4.81
C THR A 72 -9.37 -5.67 4.12
N ALA A 73 -8.39 -4.89 3.69
CA ALA A 73 -8.56 -3.54 3.16
C ALA A 73 -9.14 -3.52 1.75
N ARG A 74 -10.38 -3.08 1.58
CA ARG A 74 -11.13 -3.05 0.30
C ARG A 74 -10.98 -1.75 -0.50
N ASN A 75 -10.37 -0.74 0.09
CA ASN A 75 -10.15 0.57 -0.53
C ASN A 75 -8.92 1.25 0.08
N THR A 76 -8.48 2.35 -0.53
CA THR A 76 -7.25 3.05 -0.10
C THR A 76 -7.32 3.61 1.31
N ALA A 77 -8.50 4.02 1.80
CA ALA A 77 -8.63 4.50 3.17
C ALA A 77 -8.47 3.35 4.19
N GLN A 78 -9.01 2.18 3.88
CA GLN A 78 -8.81 0.98 4.70
C GLN A 78 -7.37 0.48 4.65
N ASN A 79 -6.72 0.51 3.46
CA ASN A 79 -5.27 0.23 3.37
C ASN A 79 -4.48 1.17 4.28
N ALA A 80 -4.78 2.46 4.24
CA ALA A 80 -4.10 3.45 5.08
C ALA A 80 -4.32 3.19 6.58
N ALA A 81 -5.54 2.86 6.98
CA ALA A 81 -5.87 2.52 8.38
C ALA A 81 -5.15 1.24 8.84
N GLY A 82 -5.16 0.19 8.02
CA GLY A 82 -4.50 -1.09 8.30
C GLY A 82 -2.98 -0.92 8.44
N ILE A 83 -2.35 -0.24 7.48
CA ILE A 83 -0.91 0.05 7.53
C ILE A 83 -0.56 0.91 8.74
N ALA A 84 -1.37 1.93 9.06
CA ALA A 84 -1.13 2.78 10.21
C ALA A 84 -1.22 2.01 11.54
N ARG A 85 -2.18 1.09 11.66
CA ARG A 85 -2.30 0.20 12.82
C ARG A 85 -1.05 -0.69 12.95
N ILE A 86 -0.68 -1.39 11.87
CA ILE A 86 0.50 -2.26 11.85
C ILE A 86 1.77 -1.48 12.18
N ALA A 87 1.94 -0.27 11.64
CA ALA A 87 3.11 0.56 11.91
C ALA A 87 3.21 0.98 13.38
N ARG A 88 2.07 1.23 14.05
CA ARG A 88 2.05 1.50 15.51
C ARG A 88 2.36 0.24 16.31
N ASP A 89 1.74 -0.90 15.96
CA ASP A 89 1.95 -2.19 16.64
C ASP A 89 3.42 -2.65 16.57
N LEU A 90 4.13 -2.20 15.54
CA LEU A 90 5.55 -2.47 15.31
C LEU A 90 6.51 -1.36 15.83
N ASP A 91 6.01 -0.33 16.49
CA ASP A 91 6.80 0.84 16.92
C ASP A 91 7.67 1.43 15.80
N ALA A 92 7.08 1.60 14.61
CA ALA A 92 7.79 2.12 13.45
C ALA A 92 8.13 3.61 13.60
N ASP A 93 9.31 4.02 13.12
CA ASP A 93 9.68 5.44 12.99
C ASP A 93 9.34 5.99 11.61
N GLU A 94 9.27 5.08 10.61
CA GLU A 94 9.03 5.44 9.22
C GLU A 94 8.25 4.37 8.48
N VAL A 95 7.31 4.80 7.66
CA VAL A 95 6.65 3.97 6.65
C VAL A 95 7.03 4.47 5.26
N VAL A 96 7.70 3.62 4.48
CA VAL A 96 7.94 3.82 3.05
C VAL A 96 6.78 3.19 2.30
N LEU A 97 5.87 4.01 1.79
CA LEU A 97 4.69 3.56 1.06
C LEU A 97 5.03 3.32 -0.41
N VAL A 98 5.03 2.06 -0.83
CA VAL A 98 5.28 1.66 -2.22
C VAL A 98 3.97 1.53 -2.98
N THR A 99 3.82 2.39 -3.98
CA THR A 99 2.64 2.39 -4.86
C THR A 99 2.99 3.06 -6.20
N SER A 100 2.06 3.08 -7.14
CA SER A 100 2.27 3.74 -8.44
C SER A 100 2.27 5.26 -8.30
N ARG A 101 3.08 5.98 -9.09
CA ARG A 101 3.23 7.46 -9.04
C ARG A 101 1.89 8.21 -9.09
N TRP A 102 0.96 7.73 -9.92
CA TRP A 102 -0.36 8.33 -10.05
C TRP A 102 -1.26 8.14 -8.83
N HIS A 103 -1.00 7.10 -8.02
CA HIS A 103 -1.76 6.78 -6.81
C HIS A 103 -1.12 7.34 -5.54
N ALA A 104 0.18 7.60 -5.55
CA ALA A 104 0.96 8.00 -4.39
C ALA A 104 0.41 9.25 -3.65
N PRO A 105 -0.03 10.33 -4.33
CA PRO A 105 -0.53 11.52 -3.62
C PRO A 105 -1.74 11.20 -2.73
N ARG A 106 -2.72 10.45 -3.24
CA ARG A 106 -3.92 10.09 -2.47
C ARG A 106 -3.60 9.09 -1.35
N ALA A 107 -2.81 8.08 -1.65
CA ALA A 107 -2.45 7.07 -0.66
C ALA A 107 -1.64 7.68 0.49
N ALA A 108 -0.68 8.55 0.20
CA ALA A 108 0.11 9.24 1.22
C ALA A 108 -0.73 10.21 2.06
N LEU A 109 -1.65 10.95 1.44
CA LEU A 109 -2.58 11.82 2.17
C LEU A 109 -3.38 11.03 3.21
N LEU A 110 -3.94 9.89 2.81
CA LEU A 110 -4.75 9.05 3.69
C LEU A 110 -3.90 8.38 4.78
N LEU A 111 -2.71 7.91 4.46
CA LEU A 111 -1.81 7.31 5.45
C LEU A 111 -1.33 8.34 6.48
N ARG A 112 -0.94 9.55 6.06
CA ARG A 112 -0.58 10.64 6.98
C ARG A 112 -1.76 11.04 7.86
N ALA A 113 -2.99 11.01 7.33
CA ALA A 113 -4.19 11.29 8.13
C ALA A 113 -4.42 10.20 9.18
N ALA A 114 -4.22 8.93 8.82
CA ALA A 114 -4.36 7.80 9.74
C ALA A 114 -3.25 7.75 10.81
N LEU A 115 -2.06 8.29 10.52
CA LEU A 115 -0.92 8.38 11.44
C LEU A 115 -0.85 9.72 12.19
N ARG A 116 -1.89 10.56 12.07
CA ARG A 116 -1.91 11.85 12.78
C ARG A 116 -1.78 11.65 14.31
N GLY A 117 -0.98 12.49 14.94
CA GLY A 117 -0.70 12.39 16.38
C GLY A 117 0.40 11.38 16.74
N THR A 118 1.03 10.76 15.74
CA THR A 118 2.23 9.94 15.94
C THR A 118 3.47 10.65 15.41
N THR A 119 4.64 10.15 15.76
CA THR A 119 5.96 10.61 15.24
C THR A 119 6.37 9.84 13.98
N ILE A 120 5.55 8.92 13.48
CA ILE A 120 5.85 8.06 12.34
C ILE A 120 5.89 8.87 11.05
N ARG A 121 7.05 8.90 10.39
CA ARG A 121 7.25 9.57 9.11
C ARG A 121 6.67 8.75 7.97
N VAL A 122 6.10 9.42 6.98
CA VAL A 122 5.58 8.79 5.76
C VAL A 122 6.31 9.33 4.54
N SER A 123 7.07 8.48 3.89
CA SER A 123 7.65 8.68 2.58
C SER A 123 6.94 7.82 1.53
N THR A 124 7.10 8.17 0.26
CA THR A 124 6.53 7.39 -0.86
C THR A 124 7.60 7.01 -1.84
N SER A 125 7.54 5.79 -2.34
CA SER A 125 8.39 5.33 -3.42
C SER A 125 7.56 4.65 -4.50
N SER A 126 7.92 4.85 -5.76
CA SER A 126 7.12 4.36 -6.88
C SER A 126 8.00 3.78 -7.97
N PRO A 127 7.59 2.65 -8.59
CA PRO A 127 8.28 2.12 -9.75
C PRO A 127 8.28 3.14 -10.89
N ALA A 128 9.29 3.09 -11.74
CA ALA A 128 9.35 3.85 -12.97
C ALA A 128 8.22 3.38 -13.91
N GLY A 129 7.67 4.31 -14.70
CA GLY A 129 6.63 4.02 -15.68
C GLY A 129 5.70 5.20 -15.89
N ARG A 130 5.08 5.26 -17.06
CA ARG A 130 4.04 6.24 -17.38
C ARG A 130 2.67 5.65 -17.06
N PRO A 131 1.79 6.38 -16.36
CA PRO A 131 0.44 5.93 -16.14
C PRO A 131 -0.38 6.02 -17.43
N GLU A 132 -1.35 5.13 -17.58
CA GLU A 132 -2.38 5.26 -18.59
C GLU A 132 -3.28 6.47 -18.24
N ALA A 133 -3.70 7.24 -19.27
CA ALA A 133 -4.52 8.45 -19.07
C ALA A 133 -5.81 8.19 -18.27
N ARG A 134 -6.44 7.02 -18.48
CA ARG A 134 -7.63 6.61 -17.72
C ARG A 134 -7.38 6.46 -16.22
N LEU A 135 -6.18 6.03 -15.83
CA LEU A 135 -5.80 5.86 -14.41
C LEU A 135 -5.58 7.22 -13.75
N LEU A 136 -4.98 8.17 -14.47
CA LEU A 136 -4.84 9.55 -14.01
C LEU A 136 -6.20 10.21 -13.78
N LEU A 137 -7.10 10.09 -14.75
CA LEU A 137 -8.46 10.66 -14.64
C LEU A 137 -9.22 10.08 -13.46
N ARG A 138 -9.17 8.75 -13.28
CA ARG A 138 -9.78 8.08 -12.12
C ARG A 138 -9.22 8.60 -10.80
N GLU A 139 -7.90 8.77 -10.70
CA GLU A 139 -7.27 9.26 -9.48
C GLU A 139 -7.58 10.73 -9.20
N LEU A 140 -7.70 11.57 -10.22
CA LEU A 140 -8.15 12.95 -10.05
C LEU A 140 -9.56 13.01 -9.44
N VAL A 141 -10.49 12.21 -9.94
CA VAL A 141 -11.84 12.10 -9.36
C VAL A 141 -11.79 11.58 -7.91
N CYS A 142 -11.00 10.53 -7.65
CA CYS A 142 -10.87 9.97 -6.31
C CYS A 142 -10.18 10.94 -5.33
N LEU A 143 -9.29 11.80 -5.80
CA LEU A 143 -8.57 12.77 -4.98
C LEU A 143 -9.51 13.84 -4.42
N VAL A 144 -10.57 14.21 -5.15
CA VAL A 144 -11.61 15.15 -4.66
C VAL A 144 -12.28 14.62 -3.37
N GLY A 145 -12.53 13.32 -3.28
CA GLY A 145 -13.12 12.68 -2.09
C GLY A 145 -12.12 12.37 -0.95
N ALA A 146 -10.83 12.44 -1.23
CA ALA A 146 -9.80 12.05 -0.27
C ALA A 146 -9.77 12.90 1.01
N PRO A 147 -9.99 14.22 1.01
CA PRO A 147 -10.06 15.02 2.23
C PRO A 147 -11.19 14.58 3.19
N TYR A 148 -12.34 14.20 2.64
CA TYR A 148 -13.44 13.67 3.44
C TYR A 148 -13.08 12.32 4.08
N GLN A 149 -12.49 11.41 3.31
CA GLN A 149 -12.00 10.13 3.83
C GLN A 149 -10.91 10.34 4.89
N ALA A 150 -9.98 11.29 4.66
CA ALA A 150 -8.94 11.63 5.61
C ALA A 150 -9.48 12.17 6.95
N ARG A 151 -10.57 12.92 6.93
CA ARG A 151 -11.25 13.38 8.17
C ARG A 151 -11.78 12.19 8.99
N ARG A 152 -12.36 11.20 8.33
CA ARG A 152 -12.88 9.98 9.00
C ARG A 152 -11.79 9.08 9.58
N LEU A 153 -10.57 9.13 9.06
CA LEU A 153 -9.43 8.41 9.59
C LEU A 153 -8.81 9.08 10.83
N ARG A 154 -9.23 10.30 11.14
CA ARG A 154 -8.75 11.08 12.28
C ARG A 154 -9.65 10.95 13.51
N ALA A 155 -10.87 10.45 13.32
CA ALA A 155 -11.84 10.19 14.38
C ALA A 155 -11.60 8.82 15.01
#